data_9e8fd6e0b2e0b54fb981571d5f4182e8
#
_entry.id   9e8fd6e0b2e0b54fb981571d5f4182e8
#
_cell.length_a   1.000
_cell.length_b   1.000
_cell.length_c   1.000
_cell.angle_alpha   90.00
_cell.angle_beta   90.00
_cell.angle_gamma   90.00
#
_symmetry.space_group_name_H-M   'P 1'
#
loop_
_entity.id
_entity.type
_entity.pdbx_description
1 polymer ?
#
loop_
_entity_poly.entity_id
_entity_poly.type
_entity_poly.pdbx_seq_one_letter_code
_entity_poly.pdbx_strand_id
1 'polypeptide(L)'
;MKKVVYISDYFIEQNLGGAEICDEVIMRHLKDSGCEVTKILTRFVTINFINTNKNSFFIISNFIGLSKETINYIINSKIKYLIYEHDHKYIKSRNPADYKNYLAPQEDIVNFDLYSNAIKIIAQTNFHKEIIEKNLKIC
;
A
#
# COMPACT_ATOMS: atom_id res chain seq x y z
N MET A 1 10.26 -20.29 7.72
CA MET A 1 10.18 -18.88 8.09
C MET A 1 9.38 -18.12 7.03
N LYS A 2 8.39 -17.36 7.45
CA LYS A 2 7.56 -16.60 6.53
C LYS A 2 8.33 -15.36 6.05
N LYS A 3 8.37 -15.17 4.73
CA LYS A 3 9.07 -14.02 4.15
C LYS A 3 8.08 -12.93 3.80
N VAL A 4 8.36 -11.70 4.24
CA VAL A 4 7.56 -10.52 3.98
C VAL A 4 8.43 -9.46 3.32
N VAL A 5 7.94 -8.93 2.20
CA VAL A 5 8.55 -7.77 1.54
C VAL A 5 7.70 -6.56 1.86
N TYR A 6 8.32 -5.54 2.45
CA TYR A 6 7.63 -4.31 2.86
C TYR A 6 8.07 -3.17 1.95
N ILE A 7 7.11 -2.58 1.23
CA ILE A 7 7.35 -1.54 0.22
C ILE A 7 6.78 -0.21 0.72
N SER A 8 7.59 0.84 0.68
CA SER A 8 7.13 2.20 0.98
C SER A 8 7.98 3.23 0.24
N ASP A 9 7.44 4.43 0.08
CA ASP A 9 8.16 5.56 -0.50
C ASP A 9 9.34 5.99 0.37
N TYR A 10 9.15 5.95 1.69
CA TYR A 10 10.17 6.29 2.68
C TYR A 10 10.05 5.37 3.88
N PHE A 11 11.16 5.15 4.57
CA PHE A 11 11.21 4.55 5.89
C PHE A 11 11.78 5.57 6.88
N ILE A 12 11.85 5.21 8.16
CA ILE A 12 12.31 6.16 9.19
C ILE A 12 13.72 6.69 8.92
N GLU A 13 14.55 5.95 8.21
CA GLU A 13 15.91 6.36 7.85
C GLU A 13 15.92 7.53 6.85
N GLN A 14 14.86 7.66 6.02
CA GLN A 14 14.75 8.74 5.04
C GLN A 14 13.87 9.88 5.53
N ASN A 15 12.83 9.58 6.30
CA ASN A 15 11.87 10.57 6.76
C ASN A 15 11.20 10.09 8.04
N LEU A 16 11.22 10.93 9.07
CA LEU A 16 10.63 10.59 10.37
C LEU A 16 9.20 11.14 10.48
N GLY A 17 8.31 10.67 9.62
CA GLY A 17 6.90 11.05 9.64
C GLY A 17 6.03 10.00 10.31
N GLY A 18 4.74 10.34 10.49
CA GLY A 18 3.78 9.43 11.14
C GLY A 18 3.62 8.10 10.43
N ALA A 19 3.54 8.12 9.09
CA ALA A 19 3.40 6.89 8.30
C ALA A 19 4.63 5.99 8.46
N GLU A 20 5.84 6.57 8.41
CA GLU A 20 7.08 5.82 8.52
C GLU A 20 7.26 5.22 9.91
N ILE A 21 6.82 5.92 10.95
CA ILE A 21 6.82 5.40 12.32
C ILE A 21 5.86 4.21 12.45
N CYS A 22 4.66 4.33 11.88
CA CYS A 22 3.69 3.23 11.88
C CYS A 22 4.24 2.01 11.14
N ASP A 23 4.87 2.21 9.99
CA ASP A 23 5.48 1.13 9.22
C ASP A 23 6.59 0.44 10.02
N GLU A 24 7.42 1.20 10.72
CA GLU A 24 8.50 0.64 11.54
C GLU A 24 7.94 -0.24 12.67
N VAL A 25 6.86 0.20 13.30
CA VAL A 25 6.21 -0.58 14.36
C VAL A 25 5.70 -1.92 13.81
N ILE A 26 5.03 -1.89 12.65
CA ILE A 26 4.53 -3.10 12.01
C ILE A 26 5.67 -4.05 11.65
N MET A 27 6.72 -3.54 11.03
CA MET A 27 7.88 -4.36 10.64
C MET A 27 8.55 -5.01 11.86
N ARG A 28 8.69 -4.24 12.95
CA ARG A 28 9.27 -4.77 14.19
C ARG A 28 8.41 -5.88 14.77
N HIS A 29 7.10 -5.68 14.77
CA HIS A 29 6.15 -6.70 15.24
C HIS A 29 6.23 -7.98 14.40
N LEU A 30 6.33 -7.85 13.08
CA LEU A 30 6.48 -8.99 12.18
C LEU A 30 7.76 -9.77 12.46
N LYS A 31 8.87 -9.06 12.66
CA LYS A 31 10.17 -9.70 13.01
C LYS A 31 10.06 -10.43 14.33
N ASP A 32 9.45 -9.81 15.34
CA ASP A 32 9.27 -10.42 16.66
C ASP A 32 8.39 -11.66 16.60
N SER A 33 7.50 -11.72 15.61
CA SER A 33 6.63 -12.88 15.37
C SER A 33 7.29 -13.98 14.53
N GLY A 34 8.56 -13.83 14.17
CA GLY A 34 9.33 -14.83 13.44
C GLY A 34 9.33 -14.66 11.92
N CYS A 35 8.85 -13.54 11.40
CA CYS A 35 8.91 -13.27 9.96
C CYS A 35 10.29 -12.71 9.57
N GLU A 36 10.72 -13.09 8.37
CA GLU A 36 11.87 -12.45 7.73
C GLU A 36 11.35 -11.27 6.91
N VAL A 37 11.68 -10.05 7.31
CA VAL A 37 11.17 -8.83 6.68
C VAL A 37 12.27 -8.16 5.87
N THR A 38 12.01 -7.99 4.58
CA THR A 38 12.86 -7.21 3.67
C THR A 38 12.13 -5.92 3.32
N LYS A 39 12.71 -4.78 3.68
CA LYS A 39 12.13 -3.49 3.30
C LYS A 39 12.81 -2.94 2.06
N ILE A 40 12.02 -2.31 1.19
CA ILE A 40 12.54 -1.72 -0.04
C ILE A 40 11.77 -0.43 -0.35
N LEU A 41 12.51 0.61 -0.74
CA LEU A 41 11.92 1.86 -1.20
C LEU A 41 11.28 1.66 -2.57
N THR A 42 10.15 2.31 -2.80
CA THR A 42 9.40 2.18 -4.06
C THR A 42 10.25 2.44 -5.30
N ARG A 43 11.16 3.42 -5.23
CA ARG A 43 12.02 3.78 -6.36
C ARG A 43 13.01 2.69 -6.76
N PHE A 44 13.23 1.70 -5.90
CA PHE A 44 14.11 0.57 -6.19
C PHE A 44 13.36 -0.71 -6.55
N VAL A 45 12.03 -0.69 -6.50
CA VAL A 45 11.22 -1.85 -6.85
C VAL A 45 11.20 -2.00 -8.37
N THR A 46 11.68 -3.14 -8.86
CA THR A 46 11.68 -3.49 -10.28
C THR A 46 10.82 -4.73 -10.51
N ILE A 47 10.47 -4.97 -11.76
CA ILE A 47 9.77 -6.20 -12.16
C ILE A 47 10.59 -7.42 -11.76
N ASN A 48 11.91 -7.36 -11.97
CA ASN A 48 12.80 -8.45 -11.59
C ASN A 48 12.79 -8.70 -10.09
N PHE A 49 12.77 -7.64 -9.28
CA PHE A 49 12.68 -7.77 -7.82
C PHE A 49 11.38 -8.48 -7.40
N ILE A 50 10.25 -8.06 -7.99
CA ILE A 50 8.95 -8.70 -7.71
C ILE A 50 9.00 -10.18 -8.07
N ASN A 51 9.49 -10.49 -9.26
CA ASN A 51 9.54 -11.87 -9.74
C ASN A 51 10.47 -12.75 -8.88
N THR A 52 11.61 -12.21 -8.47
CA THR A 52 12.55 -12.93 -7.60
C THR A 52 11.92 -13.24 -6.24
N ASN A 53 11.04 -12.38 -5.75
CA ASN A 53 10.41 -12.50 -4.44
C ASN A 53 8.95 -12.95 -4.51
N LYS A 54 8.52 -13.55 -5.61
CA LYS A 54 7.10 -13.88 -5.88
C LYS A 54 6.46 -14.80 -4.84
N ASN A 55 7.25 -15.54 -4.09
CA ASN A 55 6.75 -16.44 -3.06
C ASN A 55 6.65 -15.78 -1.67
N SER A 56 7.06 -14.54 -1.56
CA SER A 56 6.92 -13.75 -0.35
C SER A 56 5.52 -13.15 -0.25
N PHE A 57 5.13 -12.74 0.94
CA PHE A 57 3.95 -11.90 1.14
C PHE A 57 4.38 -10.44 1.09
N PHE A 58 3.65 -9.61 0.35
CA PHE A 58 3.99 -8.21 0.18
C PHE A 58 3.07 -7.31 1.00
N ILE A 59 3.65 -6.32 1.66
CA ILE A 59 2.91 -5.23 2.31
C ILE A 59 3.30 -3.96 1.59
N ILE A 60 2.31 -3.28 1.00
CA ILE A 60 2.52 -2.04 0.28
C ILE A 60 1.94 -0.91 1.12
N SER A 61 2.81 -0.04 1.58
CA SER A 61 2.43 1.15 2.34
C SER A 61 2.25 2.32 1.37
N ASN A 62 3.05 3.38 1.47
CA ASN A 62 3.03 4.46 0.49
C ASN A 62 3.69 4.00 -0.82
N PHE A 63 3.01 4.24 -1.95
CA PHE A 63 3.45 3.68 -3.23
C PHE A 63 3.52 4.70 -4.37
N ILE A 64 3.60 5.99 -4.05
CA ILE A 64 3.64 7.04 -5.09
C ILE A 64 4.86 6.87 -6.01
N GLY A 65 5.96 6.38 -5.46
CA GLY A 65 7.19 6.15 -6.21
C GLY A 65 7.22 4.90 -7.08
N LEU A 66 6.19 4.05 -7.04
CA LEU A 66 6.10 2.91 -7.94
C LEU A 66 5.76 3.37 -9.36
N SER A 67 6.47 2.86 -10.36
CA SER A 67 6.13 3.14 -11.75
C SER A 67 4.82 2.44 -12.13
N LYS A 68 4.12 3.01 -13.11
CA LYS A 68 2.89 2.41 -13.64
C LYS A 68 3.14 0.99 -14.15
N GLU A 69 4.27 0.77 -14.79
CA GLU A 69 4.67 -0.55 -15.28
C GLU A 69 4.82 -1.55 -14.14
N THR A 70 5.47 -1.14 -13.04
CA THR A 70 5.63 -2.00 -11.86
C THR A 70 4.29 -2.30 -11.22
N ILE A 71 3.42 -1.30 -11.09
CA ILE A 71 2.06 -1.50 -10.55
C ILE A 71 1.29 -2.51 -11.39
N ASN A 72 1.32 -2.38 -12.72
CA ASN A 72 0.65 -3.32 -13.61
C ASN A 72 1.21 -4.74 -13.46
N TYR A 73 2.53 -4.86 -13.30
CA TYR A 73 3.15 -6.16 -13.07
C TYR A 73 2.69 -6.79 -11.76
N ILE A 74 2.63 -6.01 -10.68
CA ILE A 74 2.12 -6.46 -9.37
C ILE A 74 0.70 -7.03 -9.52
N ILE A 75 -0.18 -6.28 -10.19
CA ILE A 75 -1.57 -6.69 -10.40
C ILE A 75 -1.65 -8.00 -11.20
N ASN A 76 -0.86 -8.13 -12.27
CA ASN A 76 -0.93 -9.26 -13.19
C ASN A 76 -0.15 -10.50 -12.72
N SER A 77 0.83 -10.34 -11.85
CA SER A 77 1.69 -11.43 -11.39
C SER A 77 1.04 -12.35 -10.36
N LYS A 78 -0.11 -11.97 -9.84
CA LYS A 78 -0.85 -12.71 -8.81
C LYS A 78 -0.04 -12.92 -7.51
N ILE A 79 0.90 -12.05 -7.21
CA ILE A 79 1.55 -12.07 -5.90
C ILE A 79 0.52 -11.74 -4.83
N LYS A 80 0.79 -12.21 -3.61
CA LYS A 80 -0.09 -11.94 -2.47
C LYS A 80 0.37 -10.65 -1.81
N TYR A 81 -0.51 -9.66 -1.75
CA TYR A 81 -0.19 -8.40 -1.10
C TYR A 81 -1.39 -7.79 -0.39
N LEU A 82 -1.10 -6.99 0.61
CA LEU A 82 -2.05 -6.10 1.22
C LEU A 82 -1.56 -4.65 1.08
N ILE A 83 -2.49 -3.72 1.20
CA ILE A 83 -2.16 -2.29 1.22
C ILE A 83 -2.41 -1.77 2.64
N TYR A 84 -1.39 -1.15 3.24
CA TYR A 84 -1.53 -0.41 4.48
C TYR A 84 -1.69 1.07 4.10
N GLU A 85 -2.94 1.53 4.09
CA GLU A 85 -3.25 2.89 3.64
C GLU A 85 -3.05 3.90 4.77
N HIS A 86 -2.21 4.91 4.51
CA HIS A 86 -1.96 5.99 5.46
C HIS A 86 -2.75 7.26 5.13
N ASP A 87 -3.15 7.40 3.88
CA ASP A 87 -3.92 8.56 3.39
C ASP A 87 -5.01 8.10 2.40
N HIS A 88 -5.17 8.81 1.30
CA HIS A 88 -6.21 8.53 0.31
C HIS A 88 -5.65 8.53 -1.11
N LYS A 89 -4.69 7.63 -1.39
CA LYS A 89 -4.01 7.53 -2.70
C LYS A 89 -4.91 6.98 -3.81
N TYR A 90 -6.12 6.56 -3.48
CA TYR A 90 -7.14 6.15 -4.44
C TYR A 90 -7.95 7.33 -5.00
N ILE A 91 -7.73 8.54 -4.49
CA ILE A 91 -8.36 9.78 -4.97
C ILE A 91 -7.28 10.66 -5.59
N LYS A 92 -7.59 11.22 -6.75
CA LYS A 92 -6.64 12.06 -7.51
C LYS A 92 -6.07 13.21 -6.68
N SER A 93 -6.91 13.90 -5.90
CA SER A 93 -6.47 14.99 -5.02
C SER A 93 -5.83 14.51 -3.72
N ARG A 94 -6.01 13.25 -3.37
CA ARG A 94 -5.60 12.63 -2.11
C ARG A 94 -6.30 13.24 -0.88
N ASN A 95 -7.33 14.03 -1.08
CA ASN A 95 -8.07 14.67 0.00
C ASN A 95 -9.58 14.50 -0.20
N PRO A 96 -10.23 13.56 0.50
CA PRO A 96 -11.66 13.34 0.35
C PRO A 96 -12.50 14.52 0.79
N ALA A 97 -11.97 15.41 1.62
CA ALA A 97 -12.69 16.61 2.05
C ALA A 97 -12.92 17.62 0.91
N ASP A 98 -12.22 17.47 -0.21
CA ASP A 98 -12.46 18.29 -1.41
C ASP A 98 -13.80 17.98 -2.09
N TYR A 99 -14.46 16.90 -1.68
CA TYR A 99 -15.69 16.41 -2.32
C TYR A 99 -16.85 16.39 -1.33
N LYS A 100 -18.06 16.62 -1.86
CA LYS A 100 -19.28 16.57 -1.05
C LYS A 100 -19.46 15.16 -0.46
N ASN A 101 -19.71 15.10 0.85
CA ASN A 101 -19.88 13.84 1.59
C ASN A 101 -18.68 12.90 1.44
N TYR A 102 -17.49 13.44 1.20
CA TYR A 102 -16.24 12.65 1.03
C TYR A 102 -16.34 11.66 -0.13
N LEU A 103 -17.18 11.93 -1.13
CA LEU A 103 -17.38 11.04 -2.26
C LEU A 103 -16.84 11.68 -3.54
N ALA A 104 -15.73 11.15 -4.05
CA ALA A 104 -15.13 11.63 -5.29
C ALA A 104 -15.91 11.10 -6.51
N PRO A 105 -15.99 11.91 -7.59
CA PRO A 105 -16.55 11.40 -8.83
C PRO A 105 -15.68 10.28 -9.40
N GLN A 106 -16.28 9.42 -10.21
CA GLN A 106 -15.59 8.24 -10.74
C GLN A 106 -14.30 8.58 -11.51
N GLU A 107 -14.29 9.70 -12.23
CA GLU A 107 -13.10 10.14 -12.98
C GLU A 107 -11.92 10.54 -12.09
N ASP A 108 -12.16 10.80 -10.81
CA ASP A 108 -11.11 11.15 -9.85
C ASP A 108 -10.65 9.95 -9.01
N ILE A 109 -11.23 8.78 -9.22
CA ILE A 109 -10.75 7.55 -8.58
C ILE A 109 -9.58 7.03 -9.40
N VAL A 110 -8.45 6.83 -8.72
CA VAL A 110 -7.20 6.37 -9.33
C VAL A 110 -6.70 5.11 -8.61
N ASN A 111 -5.83 4.36 -9.28
CA ASN A 111 -5.22 3.16 -8.70
C ASN A 111 -6.23 2.07 -8.28
N PHE A 112 -7.44 2.12 -8.81
CA PHE A 112 -8.52 1.20 -8.42
C PHE A 112 -8.08 -0.27 -8.51
N ASP A 113 -7.41 -0.65 -9.61
CA ASP A 113 -7.02 -2.05 -9.81
C ASP A 113 -6.01 -2.53 -8.79
N LEU A 114 -5.12 -1.66 -8.34
CA LEU A 114 -4.15 -2.02 -7.30
C LEU A 114 -4.86 -2.31 -5.98
N TYR A 115 -5.84 -1.47 -5.60
CA TYR A 115 -6.60 -1.68 -4.37
C TYR A 115 -7.51 -2.90 -4.48
N SER A 116 -8.22 -3.06 -5.60
CA SER A 116 -9.21 -4.13 -5.75
C SER A 116 -8.57 -5.53 -5.83
N ASN A 117 -7.34 -5.63 -6.26
CA ASN A 117 -6.61 -6.90 -6.32
C ASN A 117 -5.81 -7.21 -5.05
N ALA A 118 -5.77 -6.31 -4.09
CA ALA A 118 -5.14 -6.57 -2.80
C ALA A 118 -5.97 -7.60 -2.02
N ILE A 119 -5.28 -8.45 -1.26
CA ILE A 119 -5.96 -9.39 -0.36
C ILE A 119 -6.73 -8.60 0.70
N LYS A 120 -6.17 -7.51 1.17
CA LYS A 120 -6.77 -6.67 2.20
C LYS A 120 -6.25 -5.24 2.09
N ILE A 121 -7.08 -4.30 2.48
CA ILE A 121 -6.68 -2.90 2.68
C ILE A 121 -6.84 -2.63 4.17
N ILE A 122 -5.78 -2.15 4.81
CA ILE A 122 -5.78 -1.80 6.22
C ILE A 122 -5.87 -0.29 6.33
N ALA A 123 -6.91 0.19 7.00
CA ALA A 123 -7.12 1.60 7.31
C ALA A 123 -6.72 1.89 8.76
N GLN A 124 -6.49 3.14 9.08
CA GLN A 124 -6.03 3.55 10.41
C GLN A 124 -7.16 3.73 11.41
N THR A 125 -8.38 4.07 10.93
CA THR A 125 -9.55 4.29 11.77
C THR A 125 -10.80 3.78 11.06
N ASN A 126 -11.90 3.64 11.81
CA ASN A 126 -13.18 3.27 11.21
C ASN A 126 -13.68 4.33 10.23
N PHE A 127 -13.46 5.61 10.52
CA PHE A 127 -13.83 6.70 9.62
C PHE A 127 -13.04 6.63 8.31
N HIS A 128 -11.74 6.39 8.40
CA HIS A 128 -10.86 6.19 7.24
C HIS A 128 -11.36 5.01 6.39
N LYS A 129 -11.67 3.88 7.03
CA LYS A 129 -12.21 2.69 6.38
C LYS A 129 -13.51 3.00 5.63
N GLU A 130 -14.44 3.71 6.26
CA GLU A 130 -15.73 4.06 5.65
C GLU A 130 -15.55 4.91 4.40
N ILE A 131 -14.63 5.86 4.41
CA ILE A 131 -14.34 6.70 3.24
C ILE A 131 -13.76 5.85 2.11
N ILE A 132 -12.84 4.93 2.42
CA ILE A 132 -12.25 4.02 1.42
C ILE A 132 -13.35 3.16 0.77
N GLU A 133 -14.17 2.51 1.59
CA GLU A 133 -15.23 1.64 1.10
C GLU A 133 -16.23 2.42 0.21
N LYS A 134 -16.59 3.61 0.64
CA LYS A 134 -17.52 4.48 -0.09
C LYS A 134 -17.02 4.84 -1.49
N ASN A 135 -15.74 5.18 -1.60
CA ASN A 135 -15.15 5.61 -2.86
C ASN A 135 -14.77 4.44 -3.77
N LEU A 136 -14.21 3.38 -3.22
CA LEU A 136 -13.78 2.22 -4.00
C LEU A 136 -14.91 1.21 -4.21
N LYS A 137 -15.99 1.30 -3.44
CA LYS A 137 -17.14 0.38 -3.52
C LYS A 137 -16.72 -1.08 -3.34
N ILE A 138 -15.81 -1.31 -2.40
CA ILE A 138 -15.33 -2.63 -2.00
C ILE A 138 -15.60 -2.85 -0.53
N CYS A 139 -15.73 -4.10 -0.14
CA CYS A 139 -16.01 -4.50 1.27
C CYS A 139 -14.73 -4.89 2.00
#